data_b0f0ab78025c9051a155f1def295f866
#
_entry.id   b0f0ab78025c9051a155f1def295f866
#
_cell.length_a   1.000
_cell.length_b   1.000
_cell.length_c   1.000
_cell.angle_alpha   90.00
_cell.angle_beta   90.00
_cell.angle_gamma   90.00
#
_symmetry.space_group_name_H-M   'P 1'
#
loop_
_entity.id
_entity.type
_entity.pdbx_description
1 polymer ?
#
loop_
_entity_poly.entity_id
_entity_poly.type
_entity_poly.pdbx_seq_one_letter_code
_entity_poly.pdbx_strand_id
1 'polypeptide(L)'
;MEAEKAVFRFPDAMTVTQWADANRVLDPDTSAEPGPYRSARTPYMRGPMDAFTDPLVEEIDVMSGSQVAKSTAIQNMIGYCIDQDPGPAMYIVPREKDVDYAAQKIYRPMINLSPTLRVHTTGKPRDLMGDFFTFDRMTLYFAWAGSPAEMAQKAIRYLFFDEPDKYPPFAGKEANPIDLAEKRTRTYWDKKIVKMCTPTTVEGYIYSSFMRSNRQRYYIPCRHCGEFRVWKFGQL
;
A
#
# COMPACT_ATOMS: atom_id res chain seq x y z
N MET A 1 -20.71 34.00 6.10
CA MET A 1 -21.43 32.72 6.35
C MET A 1 -21.20 31.67 5.25
N GLU A 2 -21.26 31.96 3.94
CA GLU A 2 -20.93 30.95 2.90
C GLU A 2 -19.41 30.65 2.78
N ALA A 3 -18.56 31.67 2.97
CA ALA A 3 -17.11 31.47 2.96
C ALA A 3 -16.59 30.64 4.15
N GLU A 4 -17.22 30.76 5.32
CA GLU A 4 -16.86 29.96 6.51
C GLU A 4 -17.28 28.48 6.37
N LYS A 5 -18.36 28.18 5.66
CA LYS A 5 -18.77 26.79 5.35
C LYS A 5 -17.83 26.09 4.38
N ALA A 6 -17.11 26.82 3.54
CA ALA A 6 -16.11 26.24 2.61
C ALA A 6 -14.83 25.77 3.32
N VAL A 7 -14.48 26.39 4.47
CA VAL A 7 -13.28 26.05 5.26
C VAL A 7 -13.45 24.74 6.05
N PHE A 8 -14.71 24.33 6.33
CA PHE A 8 -15.04 23.12 7.10
C PHE A 8 -15.71 22.02 6.24
N ARG A 9 -15.52 22.03 4.93
CA ARG A 9 -15.93 20.89 4.12
C ARG A 9 -14.96 19.75 4.37
N PHE A 10 -15.38 18.77 5.18
CA PHE A 10 -14.73 17.46 5.18
C PHE A 10 -14.80 16.91 3.75
N PRO A 11 -13.68 16.43 3.17
CA PRO A 11 -13.73 15.72 1.89
C PRO A 11 -14.81 14.64 1.98
N ASP A 12 -15.57 14.42 0.90
CA ASP A 12 -16.48 13.29 0.84
C ASP A 12 -15.66 12.03 1.17
N ALA A 13 -16.17 11.23 2.12
CA ALA A 13 -15.48 10.03 2.59
C ALA A 13 -15.38 9.02 1.44
N MET A 14 -14.31 9.10 0.66
CA MET A 14 -14.02 8.19 -0.45
C MET A 14 -13.31 6.95 0.08
N THR A 15 -13.61 5.77 -0.48
CA THR A 15 -12.75 4.59 -0.28
C THR A 15 -11.48 4.71 -1.13
N VAL A 16 -10.45 3.91 -0.81
CA VAL A 16 -9.23 3.85 -1.63
C VAL A 16 -9.55 3.51 -3.09
N THR A 17 -10.50 2.59 -3.32
CA THR A 17 -10.91 2.22 -4.69
C THR A 17 -11.53 3.40 -5.44
N GLN A 18 -12.44 4.13 -4.81
CA GLN A 18 -13.07 5.31 -5.40
C GLN A 18 -12.05 6.41 -5.69
N TRP A 19 -11.14 6.65 -4.73
CA TRP A 19 -10.06 7.61 -4.91
C TRP A 19 -9.15 7.23 -6.08
N ALA A 20 -8.74 5.97 -6.16
CA ALA A 20 -7.84 5.49 -7.21
C ALA A 20 -8.48 5.58 -8.60
N ASP A 21 -9.75 5.17 -8.76
CA ASP A 21 -10.48 5.28 -10.03
C ASP A 21 -10.65 6.74 -10.49
N ALA A 22 -10.74 7.69 -9.55
CA ALA A 22 -10.91 9.11 -9.86
C ALA A 22 -9.59 9.84 -10.15
N ASN A 23 -8.49 9.48 -9.47
CA ASN A 23 -7.31 10.33 -9.36
C ASN A 23 -6.00 9.67 -9.84
N ARG A 24 -5.91 8.33 -9.83
CA ARG A 24 -4.67 7.63 -10.10
C ARG A 24 -4.37 7.53 -11.59
N VAL A 25 -3.15 7.90 -11.99
CA VAL A 25 -2.64 7.72 -13.35
C VAL A 25 -1.48 6.72 -13.32
N LEU A 26 -1.55 5.70 -14.18
CA LEU A 26 -0.53 4.67 -14.34
C LEU A 26 0.53 5.13 -15.34
N ASP A 27 1.79 4.91 -14.97
CA ASP A 27 2.96 5.29 -15.73
C ASP A 27 3.15 4.34 -16.94
N PRO A 28 3.42 4.88 -18.15
CA PRO A 28 3.68 4.08 -19.35
C PRO A 28 4.94 3.20 -19.26
N ASP A 29 5.94 3.58 -18.47
CA ASP A 29 7.18 2.81 -18.36
C ASP A 29 7.03 1.58 -17.45
N THR A 30 6.06 1.59 -16.53
CA THR A 30 5.92 0.55 -15.50
C THR A 30 4.58 -0.19 -15.55
N SER A 31 3.64 0.25 -16.37
CA SER A 31 2.31 -0.37 -16.50
C SER A 31 2.06 -0.93 -17.91
N ALA A 32 1.51 -2.14 -17.97
CA ALA A 32 1.03 -2.71 -19.21
C ALA A 32 -0.21 -1.98 -19.81
N GLU A 33 -0.96 -1.27 -18.95
CA GLU A 33 -2.12 -0.46 -19.34
C GLU A 33 -1.95 0.96 -18.75
N PRO A 34 -1.17 1.84 -19.42
CA PRO A 34 -0.93 3.19 -18.95
C PRO A 34 -2.18 4.07 -19.04
N GLY A 35 -2.18 5.16 -18.26
CA GLY A 35 -3.28 6.12 -18.21
C GLY A 35 -4.13 5.99 -16.94
N PRO A 36 -5.40 6.44 -16.94
CA PRO A 36 -6.24 6.40 -15.75
C PRO A 36 -6.41 4.99 -15.19
N TYR A 37 -6.17 4.84 -13.88
CA TYR A 37 -6.40 3.56 -13.19
C TYR A 37 -7.86 3.15 -13.26
N ARG A 38 -8.11 1.85 -13.35
CA ARG A 38 -9.47 1.28 -13.38
C ARG A 38 -9.52 0.05 -12.49
N SER A 39 -10.15 0.14 -11.33
CA SER A 39 -10.32 -0.97 -10.40
C SER A 39 -11.08 -2.17 -10.99
N ALA A 40 -11.86 -1.95 -12.04
CA ALA A 40 -12.54 -3.01 -12.78
C ALA A 40 -11.58 -4.01 -13.46
N ARG A 41 -10.32 -3.63 -13.70
CA ARG A 41 -9.28 -4.53 -14.25
C ARG A 41 -8.75 -5.53 -13.22
N THR A 42 -8.81 -5.15 -11.94
CA THR A 42 -8.34 -5.97 -10.82
C THR A 42 -9.38 -5.97 -9.68
N PRO A 43 -10.62 -6.45 -9.95
CA PRO A 43 -11.74 -6.28 -9.02
C PRO A 43 -11.54 -6.99 -7.68
N TYR A 44 -10.68 -8.01 -7.63
CA TYR A 44 -10.29 -8.73 -6.42
C TYR A 44 -9.43 -7.91 -5.46
N MET A 45 -8.85 -6.78 -5.89
CA MET A 45 -8.10 -5.86 -5.04
C MET A 45 -8.97 -4.75 -4.42
N ARG A 46 -10.22 -4.60 -4.84
CA ARG A 46 -11.13 -3.60 -4.26
C ARG A 46 -11.34 -3.84 -2.77
N GLY A 47 -11.68 -5.09 -2.38
CA GLY A 47 -11.90 -5.44 -0.98
C GLY A 47 -10.72 -5.06 -0.06
N PRO A 48 -9.48 -5.51 -0.35
CA PRO A 48 -8.31 -5.09 0.41
C PRO A 48 -8.05 -3.57 0.41
N MET A 49 -8.24 -2.88 -0.72
CA MET A 49 -8.10 -1.42 -0.79
C MET A 49 -9.15 -0.69 0.06
N ASP A 50 -10.40 -1.11 0.00
CA ASP A 50 -11.49 -0.46 0.73
C ASP A 50 -11.44 -0.77 2.24
N ALA A 51 -10.92 -1.95 2.63
CA ALA A 51 -10.65 -2.27 4.03
C ALA A 51 -9.64 -1.29 4.67
N PHE A 52 -8.77 -0.65 3.88
CA PHE A 52 -7.84 0.35 4.39
C PHE A 52 -8.54 1.59 4.97
N THR A 53 -9.69 1.97 4.42
CA THR A 53 -10.50 3.11 4.89
C THR A 53 -11.49 2.73 5.99
N ASP A 54 -11.67 1.45 6.29
CA ASP A 54 -12.52 1.01 7.39
C ASP A 54 -11.84 1.29 8.74
N PRO A 55 -12.42 2.12 9.64
CA PRO A 55 -11.80 2.45 10.92
C PRO A 55 -11.64 1.24 11.86
N LEU A 56 -12.39 0.16 11.63
CA LEU A 56 -12.32 -1.05 12.45
C LEU A 56 -11.21 -2.02 12.01
N VAL A 57 -10.57 -1.77 10.85
CA VAL A 57 -9.52 -2.61 10.30
C VAL A 57 -8.16 -1.99 10.56
N GLU A 58 -7.34 -2.61 11.40
CA GLU A 58 -5.97 -2.17 11.67
C GLU A 58 -4.94 -2.87 10.75
N GLU A 59 -5.19 -4.13 10.38
CA GLU A 59 -4.24 -4.97 9.64
C GLU A 59 -4.90 -5.62 8.42
N ILE A 60 -4.19 -5.60 7.30
CA ILE A 60 -4.64 -6.14 6.00
C ILE A 60 -3.56 -7.06 5.45
N ASP A 61 -3.83 -8.37 5.45
CA ASP A 61 -2.94 -9.40 4.93
C ASP A 61 -3.45 -9.94 3.60
N VAL A 62 -2.73 -9.66 2.52
CA VAL A 62 -3.10 -10.14 1.18
C VAL A 62 -2.14 -11.23 0.73
N MET A 63 -2.61 -12.47 0.79
CA MET A 63 -1.94 -13.64 0.26
C MET A 63 -2.49 -13.96 -1.13
N SER A 64 -1.73 -13.75 -2.18
CA SER A 64 -2.19 -13.95 -3.56
C SER A 64 -1.04 -14.31 -4.50
N GLY A 65 -1.35 -14.74 -5.72
CA GLY A 65 -0.36 -15.08 -6.74
C GLY A 65 0.55 -13.90 -7.13
N SER A 66 1.54 -14.17 -7.96
CA SER A 66 2.37 -13.13 -8.56
C SER A 66 1.60 -12.35 -9.63
N GLN A 67 2.01 -11.11 -9.90
CA GLN A 67 1.48 -10.24 -10.97
C GLN A 67 -0.05 -10.00 -10.94
N VAL A 68 -0.64 -9.98 -9.75
CA VAL A 68 -2.05 -9.70 -9.52
C VAL A 68 -2.27 -8.33 -8.88
N ALA A 69 -1.48 -7.33 -9.27
CA ALA A 69 -1.60 -5.93 -8.86
C ALA A 69 -1.46 -5.63 -7.36
N LYS A 70 -0.76 -6.48 -6.59
CA LYS A 70 -0.49 -6.25 -5.15
C LYS A 70 0.20 -4.89 -4.90
N SER A 71 1.35 -4.69 -5.52
CA SER A 71 2.12 -3.44 -5.35
C SER A 71 1.34 -2.21 -5.86
N THR A 72 0.50 -2.37 -6.90
CA THR A 72 -0.39 -1.30 -7.37
C THR A 72 -1.45 -0.95 -6.32
N ALA A 73 -2.00 -1.95 -5.60
CA ALA A 73 -2.94 -1.71 -4.51
C ALA A 73 -2.27 -0.94 -3.35
N ILE A 74 -1.04 -1.30 -2.96
CA ILE A 74 -0.25 -0.53 -1.98
C ILE A 74 -0.02 0.91 -2.47
N GLN A 75 0.35 1.10 -3.73
CA GLN A 75 0.52 2.44 -4.31
C GLN A 75 -0.75 3.27 -4.22
N ASN A 76 -1.92 2.68 -4.50
CA ASN A 76 -3.20 3.36 -4.38
C ASN A 76 -3.53 3.75 -2.93
N MET A 77 -3.25 2.89 -1.96
CA MET A 77 -3.41 3.19 -0.53
C MET A 77 -2.48 4.34 -0.11
N ILE A 78 -1.21 4.32 -0.54
CA ILE A 78 -0.26 5.40 -0.26
C ILE A 78 -0.71 6.71 -0.94
N GLY A 79 -1.19 6.66 -2.18
CA GLY A 79 -1.75 7.82 -2.86
C GLY A 79 -2.94 8.40 -2.11
N TYR A 80 -3.83 7.55 -1.62
CA TYR A 80 -4.93 7.96 -0.75
C TYR A 80 -4.44 8.65 0.53
N CYS A 81 -3.42 8.09 1.20
CA CYS A 81 -2.84 8.73 2.39
C CYS A 81 -2.30 10.13 2.07
N ILE A 82 -1.60 10.31 0.95
CA ILE A 82 -1.03 11.62 0.58
C ILE A 82 -2.12 12.67 0.41
N ASP A 83 -3.23 12.32 -0.24
CA ASP A 83 -4.28 13.25 -0.63
C ASP A 83 -5.38 13.41 0.44
N GLN A 84 -5.91 12.30 0.97
CA GLN A 84 -7.13 12.29 1.77
C GLN A 84 -6.90 12.16 3.28
N ASP A 85 -5.95 11.32 3.71
CA ASP A 85 -5.72 11.02 5.12
C ASP A 85 -4.22 11.02 5.45
N PRO A 86 -3.58 12.21 5.52
CA PRO A 86 -2.14 12.33 5.67
C PRO A 86 -1.63 11.89 7.05
N GLY A 87 -0.54 11.14 7.03
CA GLY A 87 0.19 10.69 8.21
C GLY A 87 1.51 10.04 7.83
N PRO A 88 2.49 9.97 8.73
CA PRO A 88 3.79 9.38 8.41
C PRO A 88 3.63 7.93 7.97
N ALA A 89 4.11 7.64 6.76
CA ALA A 89 4.01 6.33 6.13
C ALA A 89 5.39 5.73 5.88
N MET A 90 5.49 4.39 5.94
CA MET A 90 6.71 3.66 5.61
C MET A 90 6.38 2.51 4.66
N TYR A 91 7.13 2.43 3.55
CA TYR A 91 7.07 1.35 2.59
C TYR A 91 8.35 0.53 2.66
N ILE A 92 8.24 -0.77 2.96
CA ILE A 92 9.36 -1.67 3.18
C ILE A 92 9.44 -2.70 2.06
N VAL A 93 10.64 -2.82 1.48
CA VAL A 93 10.95 -3.75 0.40
C VAL A 93 11.97 -4.81 0.86
N PRO A 94 12.10 -5.95 0.12
CA PRO A 94 13.00 -7.03 0.54
C PRO A 94 14.49 -6.65 0.54
N ARG A 95 14.96 -5.87 -0.44
CA ARG A 95 16.37 -5.63 -0.69
C ARG A 95 16.69 -4.14 -0.78
N GLU A 96 17.89 -3.76 -0.36
CA GLU A 96 18.38 -2.39 -0.40
C GLU A 96 18.25 -1.73 -1.80
N LYS A 97 18.66 -2.43 -2.85
CA LYS A 97 18.55 -1.94 -4.23
C LYS A 97 17.11 -1.68 -4.71
N ASP A 98 16.13 -2.29 -4.05
CA ASP A 98 14.73 -2.12 -4.41
C ASP A 98 14.16 -0.81 -3.81
N VAL A 99 14.83 -0.20 -2.82
CA VAL A 99 14.44 1.10 -2.21
C VAL A 99 14.49 2.22 -3.25
N ASP A 100 15.64 2.41 -3.88
CA ASP A 100 15.82 3.46 -4.89
C ASP A 100 14.91 3.23 -6.11
N TYR A 101 14.79 1.95 -6.54
CA TYR A 101 13.87 1.60 -7.63
C TYR A 101 12.43 1.97 -7.28
N ALA A 102 11.94 1.61 -6.08
CA ALA A 102 10.60 1.96 -5.64
C ALA A 102 10.42 3.49 -5.61
N ALA A 103 11.31 4.21 -4.94
CA ALA A 103 11.24 5.66 -4.82
C ALA A 103 11.26 6.36 -6.20
N GLN A 104 12.29 6.09 -7.02
CA GLN A 104 12.55 6.87 -8.23
C GLN A 104 11.80 6.38 -9.46
N LYS A 105 11.53 5.07 -9.58
CA LYS A 105 10.91 4.47 -10.77
C LYS A 105 9.42 4.17 -10.60
N ILE A 106 8.94 4.09 -9.36
CA ILE A 106 7.53 3.77 -9.11
C ILE A 106 6.80 4.99 -8.51
N TYR A 107 7.21 5.44 -7.32
CA TYR A 107 6.44 6.45 -6.58
C TYR A 107 6.63 7.87 -7.13
N ARG A 108 7.83 8.24 -7.55
CA ARG A 108 8.05 9.56 -8.15
C ARG A 108 7.25 9.79 -9.46
N PRO A 109 7.25 8.87 -10.45
CA PRO A 109 6.36 9.00 -11.61
C PRO A 109 4.88 8.99 -11.23
N MET A 110 4.46 8.13 -10.30
CA MET A 110 3.10 8.10 -9.78
C MET A 110 2.63 9.47 -9.29
N ILE A 111 3.44 10.15 -8.48
CA ILE A 111 3.12 11.46 -7.91
C ILE A 111 3.07 12.53 -9.02
N ASN A 112 4.05 12.52 -9.92
CA ASN A 112 4.15 13.50 -10.99
C ASN A 112 3.01 13.39 -12.03
N LEU A 113 2.54 12.18 -12.31
CA LEU A 113 1.48 11.89 -13.28
C LEU A 113 0.07 12.09 -12.71
N SER A 114 -0.10 12.02 -11.39
CA SER A 114 -1.40 12.19 -10.74
C SER A 114 -1.55 13.62 -10.21
N PRO A 115 -2.37 14.49 -10.84
CA PRO A 115 -2.46 15.92 -10.48
C PRO A 115 -2.80 16.15 -9.01
N THR A 116 -3.70 15.34 -8.44
CA THR A 116 -4.10 15.38 -7.03
C THR A 116 -2.96 15.08 -6.06
N LEU A 117 -1.98 14.25 -6.44
CA LEU A 117 -0.80 13.98 -5.62
C LEU A 117 0.26 15.07 -5.75
N ARG A 118 0.43 15.59 -6.97
CA ARG A 118 1.44 16.61 -7.26
C ARG A 118 1.22 17.90 -6.48
N VAL A 119 -0.03 18.29 -6.20
CA VAL A 119 -0.33 19.51 -5.44
C VAL A 119 0.17 19.47 -4.00
N HIS A 120 0.40 18.29 -3.42
CA HIS A 120 0.94 18.09 -2.08
C HIS A 120 2.47 18.17 -2.02
N THR A 121 3.16 18.28 -3.16
CA THR A 121 4.61 18.54 -3.18
C THR A 121 4.86 20.04 -3.02
N THR A 122 6.00 20.42 -2.38
CA THR A 122 6.36 21.87 -2.26
C THR A 122 6.95 22.42 -3.55
N GLY A 123 7.10 21.59 -4.59
CA GLY A 123 7.70 21.94 -5.88
C GLY A 123 9.23 21.99 -5.87
N LYS A 124 9.87 21.66 -4.75
CA LYS A 124 11.33 21.59 -4.67
C LYS A 124 11.82 20.24 -5.21
N PRO A 125 12.85 20.20 -6.06
CA PRO A 125 13.36 18.94 -6.62
C PRO A 125 13.71 17.87 -5.57
N ARG A 126 14.18 18.28 -4.38
CA ARG A 126 14.56 17.38 -3.28
C ARG A 126 13.39 16.73 -2.55
N ASP A 127 12.15 17.22 -2.73
CA ASP A 127 10.97 16.65 -2.04
C ASP A 127 10.73 15.19 -2.42
N LEU A 128 11.10 14.82 -3.64
CA LEU A 128 10.93 13.47 -4.19
C LEU A 128 12.30 12.83 -4.50
N MET A 129 13.25 12.92 -3.57
CA MET A 129 14.60 12.35 -3.72
C MET A 129 15.03 11.58 -2.46
N GLY A 130 15.90 10.59 -2.67
CA GLY A 130 16.46 9.79 -1.58
C GLY A 130 15.50 8.73 -1.06
N ASP A 131 15.69 8.37 0.19
CA ASP A 131 14.98 7.32 0.93
C ASP A 131 13.69 7.81 1.62
N PHE A 132 13.28 9.05 1.39
CA PHE A 132 11.98 9.57 1.83
C PHE A 132 11.47 10.67 0.90
N PHE A 133 10.16 10.79 0.80
CA PHE A 133 9.47 11.87 0.08
C PHE A 133 8.72 12.74 1.08
N THR A 134 8.86 14.06 0.90
CA THR A 134 8.22 15.06 1.75
C THR A 134 7.05 15.70 1.04
N PHE A 135 5.90 15.70 1.68
CA PHE A 135 4.69 16.38 1.25
C PHE A 135 4.31 17.49 2.23
N ASP A 136 3.34 18.30 1.90
CA ASP A 136 2.86 19.40 2.74
C ASP A 136 2.36 18.93 4.12
N ARG A 137 1.78 17.72 4.21
CA ARG A 137 1.14 17.20 5.43
C ARG A 137 1.69 15.85 5.91
N MET A 138 2.59 15.22 5.18
CA MET A 138 3.15 13.92 5.56
C MET A 138 4.53 13.65 4.96
N THR A 139 5.18 12.60 5.47
CA THR A 139 6.41 12.04 4.89
C THR A 139 6.19 10.57 4.59
N LEU A 140 6.59 10.14 3.38
CA LEU A 140 6.66 8.74 2.97
C LEU A 140 8.12 8.29 3.04
N TYR A 141 8.43 7.34 3.89
CA TYR A 141 9.74 6.73 4.05
C TYR A 141 9.83 5.44 3.24
N PHE A 142 10.98 5.21 2.64
CA PHE A 142 11.32 3.95 1.99
C PHE A 142 12.41 3.27 2.81
N ALA A 143 12.23 1.99 3.08
CA ALA A 143 13.19 1.19 3.83
C ALA A 143 13.32 -0.21 3.24
N TRP A 144 14.40 -0.92 3.56
CA TRP A 144 14.52 -2.34 3.25
C TRP A 144 14.63 -3.18 4.52
N ALA A 145 14.17 -4.42 4.42
CA ALA A 145 13.99 -5.29 5.57
C ALA A 145 15.28 -5.63 6.33
N GLY A 146 16.45 -5.46 5.73
CA GLY A 146 17.74 -5.72 6.38
C GLY A 146 18.32 -4.53 7.14
N SER A 147 17.72 -3.33 7.10
CA SER A 147 18.21 -2.13 7.78
C SER A 147 17.42 -1.81 9.04
N PRO A 148 17.90 -2.20 10.24
CA PRO A 148 17.23 -1.82 11.47
C PRO A 148 17.22 -0.30 11.72
N ALA A 149 18.25 0.40 11.30
CA ALA A 149 18.37 1.85 11.49
C ALA A 149 17.27 2.64 10.76
N GLU A 150 16.93 2.25 9.53
CA GLU A 150 15.86 2.90 8.76
C GLU A 150 14.49 2.67 9.39
N MET A 151 14.27 1.48 9.95
CA MET A 151 13.00 1.09 10.57
C MET A 151 12.85 1.59 12.03
N ALA A 152 13.95 1.92 12.74
CA ALA A 152 13.93 2.09 14.19
C ALA A 152 13.60 3.51 14.71
N GLN A 153 13.73 4.55 13.90
CA GLN A 153 13.82 5.93 14.40
C GLN A 153 12.53 6.77 14.29
N LYS A 154 11.46 6.26 13.69
CA LYS A 154 10.32 7.09 13.28
C LYS A 154 9.01 6.51 13.81
N ALA A 155 8.12 7.39 14.31
CA ALA A 155 6.73 7.01 14.59
C ALA A 155 5.96 6.96 13.27
N ILE A 156 5.33 5.83 12.97
CA ILE A 156 4.67 5.55 11.69
C ILE A 156 3.19 5.26 11.93
N ARG A 157 2.32 5.91 11.16
CA ARG A 157 0.88 5.65 11.16
C ARG A 157 0.51 4.59 10.12
N TYR A 158 1.10 4.64 8.93
CA TYR A 158 0.82 3.72 7.82
C TYR A 158 2.05 2.90 7.48
N LEU A 159 1.96 1.59 7.64
CA LEU A 159 3.06 0.68 7.42
C LEU A 159 2.72 -0.32 6.31
N PHE A 160 3.55 -0.34 5.27
CA PHE A 160 3.34 -1.18 4.10
C PHE A 160 4.53 -2.13 3.90
N PHE A 161 4.25 -3.43 3.88
CA PHE A 161 5.23 -4.48 3.61
C PHE A 161 4.95 -5.09 2.22
N ASP A 162 5.91 -4.97 1.32
CA ASP A 162 5.86 -5.60 0.00
C ASP A 162 6.70 -6.89 0.00
N GLU A 163 6.05 -8.01 -0.30
CA GLU A 163 6.65 -9.35 -0.37
C GLU A 163 7.40 -9.78 0.93
N PRO A 164 6.76 -9.74 2.12
CA PRO A 164 7.42 -10.04 3.40
C PRO A 164 8.00 -11.45 3.54
N ASP A 165 7.51 -12.46 2.80
CA ASP A 165 8.14 -13.79 2.79
C ASP A 165 9.57 -13.81 2.21
N LYS A 166 9.95 -12.74 1.51
CA LYS A 166 11.31 -12.58 0.95
C LYS A 166 12.26 -11.80 1.85
N TYR A 167 11.80 -11.40 3.04
CA TYR A 167 12.62 -10.67 3.99
C TYR A 167 13.66 -11.58 4.65
N PRO A 168 14.81 -11.05 5.05
CA PRO A 168 15.75 -11.79 5.86
C PRO A 168 15.11 -12.12 7.23
N PRO A 169 15.50 -13.22 7.88
CA PRO A 169 14.94 -13.61 9.17
C PRO A 169 15.22 -12.59 10.28
N PHE A 170 16.29 -11.81 10.12
CA PHE A 170 16.70 -10.76 11.07
C PHE A 170 17.08 -9.48 10.32
N ALA A 171 16.72 -8.33 10.86
CA ALA A 171 17.21 -7.03 10.41
C ALA A 171 18.60 -6.81 11.02
N GLY A 172 19.65 -7.01 10.25
CA GLY A 172 21.04 -6.98 10.73
C GLY A 172 21.27 -8.01 11.84
N LYS A 173 21.56 -7.52 13.06
CA LYS A 173 21.74 -8.36 14.28
C LYS A 173 20.56 -8.27 15.26
N GLU A 174 19.48 -7.61 14.85
CA GLU A 174 18.34 -7.33 15.70
C GLU A 174 17.18 -8.33 15.47
N ALA A 175 15.96 -7.94 15.84
CA ALA A 175 14.76 -8.75 15.72
C ALA A 175 14.32 -8.96 14.27
N ASN A 176 13.29 -9.78 14.07
CA ASN A 176 12.59 -9.90 12.80
C ASN A 176 12.17 -8.51 12.27
N PRO A 177 12.44 -8.19 10.99
CA PRO A 177 12.16 -6.87 10.43
C PRO A 177 10.69 -6.44 10.54
N ILE A 178 9.75 -7.38 10.45
CA ILE A 178 8.32 -7.08 10.56
C ILE A 178 8.01 -6.62 11.98
N ASP A 179 8.41 -7.39 12.99
CA ASP A 179 8.20 -7.05 14.40
C ASP A 179 8.86 -5.70 14.77
N LEU A 180 10.04 -5.44 14.19
CA LEU A 180 10.77 -4.20 14.43
C LEU A 180 10.01 -2.99 13.88
N ALA A 181 9.50 -3.08 12.66
CA ALA A 181 8.74 -2.02 12.02
C ALA A 181 7.36 -1.82 12.66
N GLU A 182 6.65 -2.89 13.00
CA GLU A 182 5.34 -2.81 13.65
C GLU A 182 5.39 -2.10 15.01
N LYS A 183 6.49 -2.20 15.76
CA LYS A 183 6.68 -1.43 17.00
C LYS A 183 6.61 0.08 16.79
N ARG A 184 6.88 0.57 15.57
CA ARG A 184 6.84 2.00 15.23
C ARG A 184 5.42 2.55 15.08
N THR A 185 4.43 1.68 14.92
CA THR A 185 3.03 2.09 14.78
C THR A 185 2.31 2.26 16.13
N ARG A 186 2.91 1.88 17.25
CA ARG A 186 2.27 1.87 18.58
C ARG A 186 1.78 3.24 19.06
N THR A 187 2.35 4.32 18.56
CA THR A 187 1.97 5.70 18.92
C THR A 187 0.62 6.09 18.33
N TYR A 188 0.21 5.43 17.24
CA TYR A 188 -1.02 5.75 16.52
C TYR A 188 -2.10 4.72 16.85
N TRP A 189 -3.22 5.18 17.43
CA TRP A 189 -4.38 4.34 17.72
C TRP A 189 -5.15 3.94 16.45
N ASP A 190 -5.04 4.76 15.39
CA ASP A 190 -5.66 4.61 14.08
C ASP A 190 -4.68 4.13 12.99
N LYS A 191 -3.65 3.42 13.41
CA LYS A 191 -2.64 2.84 12.52
C LYS A 191 -3.25 1.89 11.50
N LYS A 192 -2.58 1.77 10.33
CA LYS A 192 -2.86 0.73 9.33
C LYS A 192 -1.59 -0.01 8.99
N ILE A 193 -1.64 -1.32 9.01
CA ILE A 193 -0.55 -2.23 8.65
C ILE A 193 -1.02 -3.07 7.47
N VAL A 194 -0.29 -2.98 6.35
CA VAL A 194 -0.62 -3.69 5.11
C VAL A 194 0.52 -4.62 4.74
N LYS A 195 0.23 -5.89 4.53
CA LYS A 195 1.18 -6.91 4.11
C LYS A 195 0.66 -7.58 2.85
N MET A 196 1.38 -7.47 1.74
CA MET A 196 1.00 -8.09 0.49
C MET A 196 2.11 -8.98 -0.03
N CYS A 197 1.82 -10.26 -0.23
CA CYS A 197 2.83 -11.24 -0.57
C CYS A 197 2.33 -12.35 -1.49
N THR A 198 3.24 -12.86 -2.32
CA THR A 198 3.10 -14.18 -2.94
C THR A 198 3.62 -15.22 -1.97
N PRO A 199 2.79 -16.17 -1.49
CA PRO A 199 3.24 -17.17 -0.53
C PRO A 199 4.33 -18.04 -1.15
N THR A 200 5.41 -18.27 -0.40
CA THR A 200 6.51 -19.14 -0.82
C THR A 200 6.32 -20.57 -0.30
N THR A 201 5.94 -20.72 0.96
CA THR A 201 5.67 -22.00 1.63
C THR A 201 4.51 -21.85 2.61
N VAL A 202 4.00 -22.98 3.11
CA VAL A 202 2.97 -22.98 4.18
C VAL A 202 3.54 -22.50 5.52
N GLU A 203 4.85 -22.44 5.66
CA GLU A 203 5.57 -21.93 6.84
C GLU A 203 5.90 -20.43 6.68
N GLY A 204 5.62 -19.86 5.49
CA GLY A 204 5.86 -18.46 5.18
C GLY A 204 5.07 -17.51 6.08
N TYR A 205 5.62 -16.32 6.25
CA TYR A 205 5.02 -15.31 7.12
C TYR A 205 3.59 -14.98 6.69
N ILE A 206 3.38 -14.74 5.38
CA ILE A 206 2.06 -14.31 4.89
C ILE A 206 1.01 -15.42 5.03
N TYR A 207 1.40 -16.68 4.88
CA TYR A 207 0.47 -17.80 5.08
C TYR A 207 -0.01 -17.85 6.53
N SER A 208 0.89 -17.80 7.50
CA SER A 208 0.52 -17.80 8.91
C SER A 208 -0.27 -16.55 9.32
N SER A 209 0.05 -15.38 8.77
CA SER A 209 -0.71 -14.15 9.01
C SER A 209 -2.12 -14.25 8.45
N PHE A 210 -2.27 -14.69 7.20
CA PHE A 210 -3.57 -14.91 6.58
C PHE A 210 -4.42 -15.93 7.35
N MET A 211 -3.83 -16.99 7.89
CA MET A 211 -4.57 -18.00 8.67
C MET A 211 -5.09 -17.46 10.01
N ARG A 212 -4.48 -16.42 10.57
CA ARG A 212 -4.98 -15.72 11.77
C ARG A 212 -6.01 -14.64 11.46
N SER A 213 -6.13 -14.22 10.19
CA SER A 213 -7.08 -13.20 9.75
C SER A 213 -8.50 -13.77 9.59
N ASN A 214 -9.44 -12.95 9.16
CA ASN A 214 -10.80 -13.36 8.80
C ASN A 214 -10.87 -14.21 7.53
N ARG A 215 -9.76 -14.41 6.81
CA ARG A 215 -9.58 -15.30 5.64
C ARG A 215 -10.57 -15.04 4.52
N GLN A 216 -10.89 -13.79 4.23
CA GLN A 216 -11.76 -13.41 3.13
C GLN A 216 -11.21 -13.91 1.79
N ARG A 217 -12.11 -14.27 0.87
CA ARG A 217 -11.77 -14.76 -0.46
C ARG A 217 -12.59 -14.03 -1.51
N TYR A 218 -11.99 -13.85 -2.67
CA TYR A 218 -12.70 -13.30 -3.82
C TYR A 218 -13.48 -14.42 -4.53
N TYR A 219 -14.77 -14.21 -4.71
CA TYR A 219 -15.67 -15.16 -5.37
C TYR A 219 -16.04 -14.63 -6.75
N ILE A 220 -16.07 -15.52 -7.73
CA ILE A 220 -16.41 -15.21 -9.11
C ILE A 220 -17.67 -16.01 -9.49
N PRO A 221 -18.69 -15.35 -10.09
CA PRO A 221 -19.87 -16.07 -10.55
C PRO A 221 -19.51 -16.98 -11.72
N CYS A 222 -19.99 -18.22 -11.69
CA CYS A 222 -19.88 -19.14 -12.81
C CYS A 222 -20.65 -18.59 -14.01
N ARG A 223 -20.04 -18.57 -15.19
CA ARG A 223 -20.67 -18.08 -16.43
C ARG A 223 -21.86 -18.91 -16.90
N HIS A 224 -21.97 -20.17 -16.46
CA HIS A 224 -23.05 -21.08 -16.87
C HIS A 224 -24.23 -21.09 -15.91
N CYS A 225 -23.97 -21.16 -14.60
CA CYS A 225 -25.04 -21.32 -13.60
C CYS A 225 -25.14 -20.16 -12.60
N GLY A 226 -24.27 -19.16 -12.67
CA GLY A 226 -24.26 -18.00 -11.77
C GLY A 226 -23.76 -18.28 -10.34
N GLU A 227 -23.47 -19.54 -9.99
CA GLU A 227 -22.99 -19.91 -8.66
C GLU A 227 -21.62 -19.24 -8.39
N PHE A 228 -21.47 -18.62 -7.22
CA PHE A 228 -20.23 -17.98 -6.80
C PHE A 228 -19.21 -19.00 -6.31
N ARG A 229 -18.02 -19.00 -6.90
CA ARG A 229 -16.92 -19.93 -6.59
C ARG A 229 -15.61 -19.20 -6.40
N VAL A 230 -14.77 -19.73 -5.52
CA VAL A 230 -13.35 -19.38 -5.46
C VAL A 230 -12.62 -20.20 -6.52
N TRP A 231 -11.87 -19.53 -7.37
CA TRP A 231 -11.03 -20.25 -8.34
C TRP A 231 -9.87 -20.95 -7.63
N LYS A 232 -9.69 -22.22 -8.01
CA LYS A 232 -8.54 -23.02 -7.59
C LYS A 232 -7.67 -23.26 -8.80
N PHE A 233 -6.35 -23.22 -8.63
CA PHE A 233 -5.37 -23.37 -9.71
C PHE A 233 -5.62 -24.64 -10.57
N GLY A 234 -5.99 -25.74 -9.98
CA GLY A 234 -6.30 -26.97 -10.71
C GLY A 234 -7.62 -26.98 -11.51
N GLN A 235 -8.33 -25.87 -11.61
CA GLN A 235 -9.58 -25.70 -12.36
C GLN A 235 -9.43 -24.82 -13.61
N LEU A 236 -8.19 -24.41 -13.90
CA LEU A 236 -7.82 -23.62 -15.09
C LEU A 236 -7.28 -24.57 -16.21
#